data_7c897574a25f8e1504097895fff7f764
#
_entry.id   7c897574a25f8e1504097895fff7f764
#
_cell.length_a   1.000
_cell.length_b   1.000
_cell.length_c   1.000
_cell.angle_alpha   90.00
_cell.angle_beta   90.00
_cell.angle_gamma   90.00
#
_symmetry.space_group_name_H-M   'P 1'
#
loop_
_entity.id
_entity.type
_entity.pdbx_description
1 polymer ?
#
loop_
_entity_poly.entity_id
_entity_poly.type
_entity_poly.pdbx_seq_one_letter_code
_entity_poly.pdbx_strand_id
1 'polypeptide(L)'
;MTARKKPSPTLTTLTVVVLTVVAWWIFLGRDVVRDVDPATGNVTGPYGAPQVIACVLVLAALVVVGTLSAPTWAAVLAVAVPFTAAWTIQAQATDDSGLWAVGALLVLLGTLAGGTVVAAVTRVVERRRAARSTTAP
;
A
#
# COMPACT_ATOMS: atom_id res chain seq x y z
N MET A 1 -34.06 -8.18 -11.18
CA MET A 1 -32.61 -7.89 -11.36
C MET A 1 -32.28 -6.62 -10.58
N THR A 2 -31.69 -6.74 -9.40
CA THR A 2 -31.26 -5.59 -8.61
C THR A 2 -29.98 -5.04 -9.24
N ALA A 3 -30.06 -3.88 -9.87
CA ALA A 3 -28.89 -3.17 -10.36
C ALA A 3 -27.92 -2.92 -9.21
N ARG A 4 -26.77 -3.59 -9.20
CA ARG A 4 -25.72 -3.43 -8.19
C ARG A 4 -25.22 -2.00 -8.31
N LYS A 5 -25.67 -1.12 -7.41
CA LYS A 5 -25.28 0.28 -7.36
C LYS A 5 -23.74 0.33 -7.18
N LYS A 6 -23.04 0.90 -8.16
CA LYS A 6 -21.57 1.09 -8.03
C LYS A 6 -21.30 1.88 -6.76
N PRO A 7 -20.35 1.47 -5.92
CA PRO A 7 -20.00 2.23 -4.72
C PRO A 7 -19.54 3.64 -5.12
N SER A 8 -19.87 4.62 -4.29
CA SER A 8 -19.41 5.99 -4.53
C SER A 8 -17.87 6.06 -4.46
N PRO A 9 -17.22 6.87 -5.29
CA PRO A 9 -15.76 7.01 -5.29
C PRO A 9 -15.24 7.43 -3.90
N THR A 10 -15.97 8.27 -3.19
CA THR A 10 -15.65 8.69 -1.82
C THR A 10 -15.66 7.51 -0.84
N LEU A 11 -16.70 6.68 -0.90
CA LEU A 11 -16.80 5.50 -0.03
C LEU A 11 -15.67 4.51 -0.32
N THR A 12 -15.34 4.26 -1.59
CA THR A 12 -14.21 3.41 -1.97
C THR A 12 -12.89 3.96 -1.44
N THR A 13 -12.64 5.26 -1.60
CA THR A 13 -11.42 5.90 -1.10
C THR A 13 -11.29 5.77 0.41
N LEU A 14 -12.35 6.03 1.18
CA LEU A 14 -12.35 5.86 2.63
C LEU A 14 -12.11 4.40 3.04
N THR A 15 -12.72 3.46 2.34
CA THR A 15 -12.49 2.01 2.58
C THR A 15 -11.04 1.64 2.33
N VAL A 16 -10.44 2.13 1.25
CA VAL A 16 -9.02 1.89 0.93
C VAL A 16 -8.11 2.47 2.02
N VAL A 17 -8.37 3.68 2.51
CA VAL A 17 -7.61 4.29 3.63
C VAL A 17 -7.67 3.40 4.87
N VAL A 18 -8.86 2.98 5.28
CA VAL A 18 -9.02 2.12 6.47
C VAL A 18 -8.31 0.79 6.28
N LEU A 19 -8.50 0.13 5.14
CA LEU A 19 -7.86 -1.15 4.85
C LEU A 19 -6.33 -1.03 4.76
N THR A 20 -5.80 0.11 4.33
CA THR A 20 -4.35 0.38 4.32
C THR A 20 -3.79 0.43 5.74
N VAL A 21 -4.44 1.12 6.66
CA VAL A 21 -4.02 1.18 8.08
C VAL A 21 -4.13 -0.20 8.72
N VAL A 22 -5.20 -0.95 8.45
CA VAL A 22 -5.37 -2.32 8.94
C VAL A 22 -4.28 -3.24 8.41
N ALA A 23 -3.96 -3.17 7.11
CA ALA A 23 -2.89 -3.95 6.50
C ALA A 23 -1.54 -3.62 7.14
N TRP A 24 -1.21 -2.33 7.30
CA TRP A 24 -0.01 -1.92 8.02
C TRP A 24 0.05 -2.53 9.42
N TRP A 25 -1.02 -2.44 10.20
CA TRP A 25 -1.06 -2.95 11.55
C TRP A 25 -0.90 -4.47 11.62
N ILE A 26 -1.54 -5.21 10.70
CA ILE A 26 -1.46 -6.68 10.65
C ILE A 26 -0.04 -7.14 10.31
N PHE A 27 0.57 -6.54 9.30
CA PHE A 27 1.85 -7.00 8.77
C PHE A 27 3.06 -6.39 9.48
N LEU A 28 3.02 -5.11 9.85
CA LEU A 28 4.19 -4.39 10.37
C LEU A 28 3.97 -3.84 11.78
N GLY A 29 2.77 -3.39 12.11
CA GLY A 29 2.50 -2.64 13.34
C GLY A 29 2.64 -3.45 14.63
N ARG A 30 2.67 -4.78 14.56
CA ARG A 30 2.82 -5.66 15.72
C ARG A 30 4.24 -6.18 15.94
N ASP A 31 5.08 -6.01 14.96
CA ASP A 31 6.45 -6.50 14.98
C ASP A 31 7.41 -5.31 15.19
N VAL A 32 7.79 -5.10 16.44
CA VAL A 32 8.66 -3.99 16.86
C VAL A 32 9.98 -4.45 17.44
N VAL A 33 10.16 -5.78 17.55
CA VAL A 33 11.37 -6.39 18.13
C VAL A 33 12.38 -6.62 17.01
N ARG A 34 13.59 -6.07 17.16
CA ARG A 34 14.67 -6.31 16.21
C ARG A 34 15.17 -7.76 16.34
N ASP A 35 15.33 -8.41 15.20
CA ASP A 35 15.90 -9.75 15.13
C ASP A 35 17.42 -9.70 15.28
N VAL A 36 17.97 -10.57 16.11
CA VAL A 36 19.42 -10.77 16.26
C VAL A 36 19.77 -12.12 15.64
N ASP A 37 20.62 -12.11 14.62
CA ASP A 37 21.14 -13.34 14.04
C ASP A 37 22.04 -14.04 15.07
N PRO A 38 21.67 -15.25 15.55
CA PRO A 38 22.41 -15.95 16.57
C PRO A 38 23.80 -16.42 16.10
N ALA A 39 24.03 -16.52 14.78
CA ALA A 39 25.30 -16.97 14.22
C ALA A 39 26.32 -15.84 14.04
N THR A 40 25.86 -14.63 13.74
CA THR A 40 26.73 -13.49 13.41
C THR A 40 26.64 -12.37 14.44
N GLY A 41 25.63 -12.36 15.31
CA GLY A 41 25.34 -11.26 16.23
C GLY A 41 24.80 -10.00 15.53
N ASN A 42 24.57 -10.03 14.23
CA ASN A 42 24.05 -8.90 13.48
C ASN A 42 22.60 -8.62 13.85
N VAL A 43 22.30 -7.36 14.13
CA VAL A 43 20.93 -6.90 14.39
C VAL A 43 20.31 -6.52 13.06
N THR A 44 19.24 -7.22 12.70
CA THR A 44 18.41 -6.91 11.52
C THR A 44 17.17 -6.15 11.91
N GLY A 45 16.46 -5.57 10.94
CA GLY A 45 15.17 -4.91 11.19
C GLY A 45 14.11 -5.92 11.65
N PRO A 46 13.01 -5.45 12.28
CA PRO A 46 11.98 -6.31 12.83
C PRO A 46 11.16 -7.05 11.76
N TYR A 47 11.26 -6.66 10.50
CA TYR A 47 10.39 -7.17 9.44
C TYR A 47 11.08 -8.23 8.59
N GLY A 48 10.52 -9.44 8.55
CA GLY A 48 10.96 -10.50 7.65
C GLY A 48 10.56 -10.22 6.19
N ALA A 49 11.40 -10.67 5.24
CA ALA A 49 11.13 -10.46 3.81
C ALA A 49 9.75 -10.97 3.35
N PRO A 50 9.26 -12.17 3.76
CA PRO A 50 7.92 -12.64 3.39
C PRO A 50 6.80 -11.72 3.87
N GLN A 51 6.95 -11.16 5.07
CA GLN A 51 6.00 -10.23 5.69
C GLN A 51 5.90 -8.92 4.90
N VAL A 52 7.04 -8.36 4.52
CA VAL A 52 7.10 -7.14 3.68
C VAL A 52 6.49 -7.40 2.31
N ILE A 53 6.83 -8.52 1.66
CA ILE A 53 6.27 -8.91 0.36
C ILE A 53 4.75 -9.04 0.45
N ALA A 54 4.23 -9.74 1.45
CA ALA A 54 2.78 -9.89 1.64
C ALA A 54 2.09 -8.52 1.83
N CYS A 55 2.68 -7.64 2.64
CA CYS A 55 2.18 -6.27 2.82
C CYS A 55 2.13 -5.51 1.48
N VAL A 56 3.22 -5.51 0.71
CA VAL A 56 3.31 -4.85 -0.61
C VAL A 56 2.24 -5.38 -1.57
N LEU A 57 2.00 -6.69 -1.60
CA LEU A 57 0.97 -7.28 -2.46
C LEU A 57 -0.44 -6.83 -2.06
N VAL A 58 -0.73 -6.73 -0.77
CA VAL A 58 -2.01 -6.21 -0.27
C VAL A 58 -2.17 -4.73 -0.63
N LEU A 59 -1.14 -3.91 -0.43
CA LEU A 59 -1.17 -2.50 -0.81
C LEU A 59 -1.37 -2.32 -2.32
N ALA A 60 -0.70 -3.13 -3.14
CA ALA A 60 -0.90 -3.13 -4.59
C ALA A 60 -2.35 -3.48 -4.98
N ALA A 61 -2.94 -4.50 -4.33
CA ALA A 61 -4.34 -4.85 -4.54
C ALA A 61 -5.30 -3.70 -4.16
N LEU A 62 -5.02 -2.98 -3.06
CA LEU A 62 -5.80 -1.81 -2.65
C LEU A 62 -5.70 -0.67 -3.67
N VAL A 63 -4.51 -0.43 -4.24
CA VAL A 63 -4.34 0.55 -5.34
C VAL A 63 -5.16 0.14 -6.55
N VAL A 64 -5.15 -1.15 -6.94
CA VAL A 64 -5.98 -1.65 -8.06
C VAL A 64 -7.46 -1.37 -7.79
N VAL A 65 -7.98 -1.78 -6.64
CA VAL A 65 -9.40 -1.57 -6.27
C VAL A 65 -9.75 -0.08 -6.28
N GLY A 66 -8.90 0.75 -5.69
CA GLY A 66 -9.08 2.20 -5.68
C GLY A 66 -9.10 2.78 -7.08
N THR A 67 -8.17 2.38 -7.95
CA THR A 67 -8.04 2.87 -9.34
C THR A 67 -9.26 2.49 -10.20
N LEU A 68 -9.90 1.34 -9.94
CA LEU A 68 -11.09 0.92 -10.66
C LEU A 68 -12.35 1.74 -10.33
N SER A 69 -12.38 2.41 -9.18
CA SER A 69 -13.58 3.06 -8.65
C SER A 69 -13.41 4.56 -8.38
N ALA A 70 -12.18 5.07 -8.37
CA ALA A 70 -11.85 6.46 -8.07
C ALA A 70 -10.78 7.00 -9.03
N PRO A 71 -10.52 8.32 -9.05
CA PRO A 71 -9.40 8.89 -9.78
C PRO A 71 -8.06 8.28 -9.35
N THR A 72 -7.17 8.04 -10.32
CA THR A 72 -5.88 7.37 -10.10
C THR A 72 -5.07 8.01 -8.97
N TRP A 73 -4.97 9.34 -8.95
CA TRP A 73 -4.24 10.06 -7.91
C TRP A 73 -4.84 9.84 -6.51
N ALA A 74 -6.18 9.78 -6.40
CA ALA A 74 -6.86 9.55 -5.13
C ALA A 74 -6.60 8.13 -4.62
N ALA A 75 -6.59 7.13 -5.51
CA ALA A 75 -6.26 5.75 -5.17
C ALA A 75 -4.83 5.60 -4.64
N VAL A 76 -3.86 6.24 -5.29
CA VAL A 76 -2.45 6.21 -4.87
C VAL A 76 -2.26 6.90 -3.53
N LEU A 77 -2.83 8.11 -3.35
CA LEU A 77 -2.73 8.85 -2.09
C LEU A 77 -3.46 8.16 -0.94
N ALA A 78 -4.60 7.51 -1.20
CA ALA A 78 -5.35 6.75 -0.20
C ALA A 78 -4.58 5.57 0.39
N VAL A 79 -3.55 5.10 -0.30
CA VAL A 79 -2.62 4.07 0.19
C VAL A 79 -1.35 4.72 0.75
N ALA A 80 -0.69 5.59 -0.01
CA ALA A 80 0.63 6.11 0.34
C ALA A 80 0.60 6.96 1.63
N VAL A 81 -0.38 7.84 1.79
CA VAL A 81 -0.43 8.77 2.92
C VAL A 81 -0.71 8.05 4.25
N PRO A 82 -1.79 7.25 4.39
CA PRO A 82 -2.07 6.60 5.68
C PRO A 82 -1.03 5.54 6.03
N PHE A 83 -0.48 4.81 5.04
CA PHE A 83 0.59 3.86 5.28
C PHE A 83 1.85 4.53 5.83
N THR A 84 2.31 5.60 5.16
CA THR A 84 3.50 6.36 5.60
C THR A 84 3.26 7.00 6.96
N ALA A 85 2.08 7.56 7.22
CA ALA A 85 1.76 8.16 8.50
C ALA A 85 1.81 7.13 9.64
N ALA A 86 1.18 5.97 9.46
CA ALA A 86 1.16 4.90 10.45
C ALA A 86 2.58 4.37 10.74
N TRP A 87 3.39 4.15 9.68
CA TRP A 87 4.78 3.74 9.82
C TRP A 87 5.62 4.80 10.53
N THR A 88 5.46 6.07 10.18
CA THR A 88 6.20 7.18 10.78
C THR A 88 5.93 7.31 12.28
N ILE A 89 4.65 7.22 12.68
CA ILE A 89 4.27 7.29 14.11
C ILE A 89 4.96 6.18 14.89
N GLN A 90 4.98 4.95 14.37
CA GLN A 90 5.66 3.84 15.02
C GLN A 90 7.17 4.04 15.04
N ALA A 91 7.76 4.44 13.91
CA ALA A 91 9.20 4.64 13.80
C ALA A 91 9.71 5.71 14.78
N GLN A 92 9.01 6.83 14.92
CA GLN A 92 9.35 7.85 15.93
C GLN A 92 9.34 7.32 17.36
N ALA A 93 8.44 6.39 17.67
CA ALA A 93 8.30 5.84 19.02
C ALA A 93 9.35 4.77 19.35
N THR A 94 9.97 4.16 18.33
CA THR A 94 10.85 2.99 18.50
C THR A 94 12.28 3.20 17.98
N ASP A 95 12.56 4.34 17.33
CA ASP A 95 13.87 4.63 16.75
C ASP A 95 14.73 5.51 17.67
N ASP A 96 15.80 4.92 18.19
CA ASP A 96 16.81 5.63 19.00
C ASP A 96 17.90 6.29 18.16
N SER A 97 17.95 6.01 16.85
CA SER A 97 18.98 6.50 15.94
C SER A 97 18.74 7.91 15.39
N GLY A 98 17.49 8.38 15.46
CA GLY A 98 17.05 9.63 14.84
C GLY A 98 16.89 9.59 13.31
N LEU A 99 17.07 8.41 12.69
CA LEU A 99 16.96 8.23 11.24
C LEU A 99 15.53 7.94 10.76
N TRP A 100 14.54 7.94 11.65
CA TRP A 100 13.14 7.71 11.31
C TRP A 100 12.62 8.64 10.21
N ALA A 101 13.08 9.88 10.16
CA ALA A 101 12.66 10.86 9.15
C ALA A 101 13.13 10.45 7.73
N VAL A 102 14.34 9.93 7.61
CA VAL A 102 14.88 9.39 6.35
C VAL A 102 14.08 8.16 5.93
N GLY A 103 13.79 7.26 6.87
CA GLY A 103 12.93 6.10 6.65
C GLY A 103 11.53 6.48 6.17
N ALA A 104 10.90 7.46 6.82
CA ALA A 104 9.59 7.98 6.43
C ALA A 104 9.57 8.54 5.01
N LEU A 105 10.60 9.28 4.61
CA LEU A 105 10.74 9.80 3.26
C LEU A 105 10.88 8.66 2.24
N LEU A 106 11.69 7.65 2.52
CA LEU A 106 11.85 6.49 1.63
C LEU A 106 10.57 5.68 1.50
N VAL A 107 9.84 5.47 2.60
CA VAL A 107 8.53 4.79 2.59
C VAL A 107 7.53 5.59 1.76
N LEU A 108 7.47 6.91 1.93
CA LEU A 108 6.57 7.76 1.14
C LEU A 108 6.91 7.69 -0.36
N LEU A 109 8.16 7.90 -0.72
CA LEU A 109 8.59 7.85 -2.12
C LEU A 109 8.38 6.46 -2.74
N GLY A 110 8.69 5.41 -2.01
CA GLY A 110 8.49 4.03 -2.45
C GLY A 110 7.01 3.70 -2.69
N THR A 111 6.14 4.08 -1.76
CA THR A 111 4.71 3.83 -1.87
C THR A 111 4.05 4.69 -2.96
N LEU A 112 4.47 5.93 -3.14
CA LEU A 112 4.01 6.78 -4.24
C LEU A 112 4.45 6.23 -5.60
N ALA A 113 5.73 5.90 -5.75
CA ALA A 113 6.27 5.37 -7.00
C ALA A 113 5.64 4.02 -7.35
N GLY A 114 5.65 3.06 -6.41
CA GLY A 114 5.04 1.74 -6.60
C GLY A 114 3.54 1.83 -6.87
N GLY A 115 2.81 2.63 -6.09
CA GLY A 115 1.39 2.85 -6.29
C GLY A 115 1.07 3.45 -7.66
N THR A 116 1.87 4.41 -8.12
CA THR A 116 1.70 5.02 -9.45
C THR A 116 1.92 4.00 -10.56
N VAL A 117 2.93 3.15 -10.46
CA VAL A 117 3.19 2.07 -11.43
C VAL A 117 2.01 1.09 -11.47
N VAL A 118 1.54 0.62 -10.31
CA VAL A 118 0.40 -0.30 -10.23
C VAL A 118 -0.85 0.33 -10.84
N ALA A 119 -1.13 1.59 -10.52
CA ALA A 119 -2.29 2.30 -11.04
C ALA A 119 -2.20 2.51 -12.56
N ALA A 120 -1.02 2.85 -13.09
CA ALA A 120 -0.79 2.99 -14.53
C ALA A 120 -1.01 1.67 -15.26
N VAL A 121 -0.45 0.56 -14.76
CA VAL A 121 -0.66 -0.79 -15.32
C VAL A 121 -2.14 -1.16 -15.30
N THR A 122 -2.84 -0.91 -14.20
CA THR A 122 -4.29 -1.17 -14.07
C THR A 122 -5.06 -0.43 -15.17
N ARG A 123 -4.79 0.86 -15.38
CA ARG A 123 -5.44 1.67 -16.43
C ARG A 123 -5.15 1.15 -17.84
N VAL A 124 -3.92 0.76 -18.12
CA VAL A 124 -3.55 0.18 -19.41
C VAL A 124 -4.31 -1.12 -19.68
N VAL A 125 -4.39 -2.00 -18.69
CA VAL A 125 -5.12 -3.26 -18.79
C VAL A 125 -6.60 -3.01 -19.02
N GLU A 126 -7.22 -2.07 -18.29
CA GLU A 126 -8.63 -1.71 -18.49
C GLU A 126 -8.92 -1.21 -19.91
N ARG A 127 -8.07 -0.29 -20.40
CA ARG A 127 -8.22 0.25 -21.77
C ARG A 127 -8.12 -0.85 -22.83
N ARG A 128 -7.17 -1.78 -22.67
CA ARG A 128 -7.02 -2.92 -23.59
C ARG A 128 -8.22 -3.86 -23.56
N ARG A 129 -8.81 -4.11 -22.38
CA ARG A 129 -10.03 -4.93 -22.23
C ARG A 129 -11.23 -4.27 -22.92
N ALA A 130 -11.41 -2.96 -22.69
CA ALA A 130 -12.50 -2.21 -23.33
C ALA A 130 -12.39 -2.22 -24.86
N ALA A 131 -11.18 -2.01 -25.43
CA ALA A 131 -10.96 -2.06 -26.87
C ALA A 131 -11.30 -3.42 -27.49
N ARG A 132 -10.97 -4.53 -26.80
CA ARG A 132 -11.29 -5.89 -27.27
C ARG A 132 -12.78 -6.20 -27.28
N SER A 133 -13.54 -5.68 -26.31
CA SER A 133 -15.00 -5.88 -26.23
C SER A 133 -15.78 -5.12 -27.31
N THR A 134 -15.17 -4.08 -27.90
CA THR A 134 -15.81 -3.29 -28.98
C THR A 134 -15.54 -3.90 -30.37
N THR A 135 -14.58 -4.82 -30.48
CA THR A 135 -14.16 -5.42 -31.78
C THR A 135 -14.75 -6.84 -31.98
N ALA A 136 -15.50 -7.35 -31.03
CA ALA A 136 -16.22 -8.63 -31.17
C ALA A 136 -17.51 -8.39 -31.99
N PRO A 137 -17.73 -9.11 -33.11
CA PRO A 137 -18.94 -8.99 -33.96
C PRO A 137 -20.20 -9.43 -33.22
#